data_2289f4a4f6212a10e0e266c85e0d37c5
#
_entry.id   2289f4a4f6212a10e0e266c85e0d37c5
#
_cell.length_a   1.000
_cell.length_b   1.000
_cell.length_c   1.000
_cell.angle_alpha   90.00
_cell.angle_beta   90.00
_cell.angle_gamma   90.00
#
_symmetry.space_group_name_H-M   'P 1'
#
loop_
_entity.id
_entity.type
_entity.pdbx_description
1 polymer ?
#
loop_
_entity_poly.entity_id
_entity_poly.type
_entity_poly.pdbx_seq_one_letter_code
_entity_poly.pdbx_strand_id
1 'polypeptide(L)'
;MANILKLSRFYIPDSFFLFFFPYTAKIIQKCIGENVYWRVLWLVPSTSVIALALTEFIRGRKSFLQPVLLVLFAGMIAWGGKEFYTESYYHKVNNYQQVPDVVAGICELAKQDADGKKFLLVADEYVSSYIRVYDPSVYLPFGRRGSGGAVGARRQLYFEINAPAFNYANIAKYAEWVKCNYLVVKIPNEQQKEELEACRYQELGVVGEYSVYRLGNSVEEYRSPLLGES
;
A
#
# COMPACT_ATOMS: atom_id res chain seq x y z
N MET A 1 -22.72 -8.82 33.66
CA MET A 1 -22.72 -9.81 32.58
C MET A 1 -24.02 -9.85 31.78
N ALA A 2 -25.20 -9.85 32.41
CA ALA A 2 -26.51 -9.87 31.75
C ALA A 2 -26.75 -8.67 30.76
N ASN A 3 -26.20 -7.50 31.06
CA ASN A 3 -26.38 -6.31 30.22
C ASN A 3 -25.55 -6.35 28.91
N ILE A 4 -24.38 -7.00 28.90
CA ILE A 4 -23.54 -7.14 27.72
C ILE A 4 -24.18 -8.13 26.72
N LEU A 5 -24.76 -9.20 27.24
CA LEU A 5 -25.49 -10.18 26.42
C LEU A 5 -26.79 -9.61 25.84
N LYS A 6 -27.45 -8.69 26.54
CA LYS A 6 -28.62 -7.97 25.99
C LYS A 6 -28.21 -7.01 24.87
N LEU A 7 -27.12 -6.28 25.02
CA LEU A 7 -26.60 -5.40 23.95
C LEU A 7 -26.19 -6.19 22.70
N SER A 8 -25.47 -7.31 22.86
CA SER A 8 -25.05 -8.13 21.72
C SER A 8 -26.21 -8.75 20.96
N ARG A 9 -27.33 -9.01 21.63
CA ARG A 9 -28.52 -9.63 21.02
C ARG A 9 -29.28 -8.71 20.06
N PHE A 10 -29.17 -7.39 20.24
CA PHE A 10 -29.84 -6.39 19.40
C PHE A 10 -28.90 -5.76 18.35
N TYR A 11 -27.66 -5.49 18.68
CA TYR A 11 -26.75 -4.77 17.79
C TYR A 11 -26.21 -5.59 16.61
N ILE A 12 -25.95 -6.88 16.81
CA ILE A 12 -25.32 -7.70 15.76
C ILE A 12 -26.29 -8.02 14.60
N PRO A 13 -27.53 -8.49 14.85
CA PRO A 13 -28.45 -8.75 13.76
C PRO A 13 -28.83 -7.49 12.98
N ASP A 14 -29.03 -6.35 13.66
CA ASP A 14 -29.42 -5.10 13.02
C ASP A 14 -28.30 -4.52 12.16
N SER A 15 -27.05 -4.59 12.63
CA SER A 15 -25.88 -4.18 11.85
C SER A 15 -25.66 -5.09 10.63
N PHE A 16 -25.83 -6.40 10.80
CA PHE A 16 -25.76 -7.35 9.70
C PHE A 16 -26.82 -7.05 8.62
N PHE A 17 -28.05 -6.80 9.04
CA PHE A 17 -29.14 -6.44 8.14
C PHE A 17 -28.85 -5.13 7.40
N LEU A 18 -28.33 -4.13 8.08
CA LEU A 18 -27.99 -2.84 7.48
C LEU A 18 -26.93 -2.97 6.38
N PHE A 19 -25.89 -3.79 6.59
CA PHE A 19 -24.77 -3.89 5.64
C PHE A 19 -24.98 -4.92 4.54
N PHE A 20 -25.73 -5.97 4.78
CA PHE A 20 -25.94 -7.05 3.81
C PHE A 20 -27.26 -6.98 3.08
N PHE A 21 -28.19 -6.12 3.49
CA PHE A 21 -29.43 -5.92 2.76
C PHE A 21 -29.12 -5.22 1.42
N PRO A 22 -29.61 -5.75 0.27
CA PRO A 22 -29.16 -5.31 -1.05
C PRO A 22 -29.34 -3.81 -1.33
N TYR A 23 -30.40 -3.19 -0.79
CA TYR A 23 -30.67 -1.78 -1.01
C TYR A 23 -29.74 -0.87 -0.18
N THR A 24 -29.55 -1.18 1.09
CA THR A 24 -28.64 -0.41 1.95
C THR A 24 -27.20 -0.60 1.55
N ALA A 25 -26.80 -1.82 1.14
CA ALA A 25 -25.51 -2.10 0.60
C ALA A 25 -25.17 -1.23 -0.63
N LYS A 26 -26.10 -1.07 -1.58
CA LYS A 26 -25.92 -0.20 -2.75
C LYS A 26 -25.77 1.27 -2.36
N ILE A 27 -26.52 1.74 -1.38
CA ILE A 27 -26.40 3.12 -0.89
C ILE A 27 -25.03 3.34 -0.25
N ILE A 28 -24.61 2.43 0.62
CA ILE A 28 -23.32 2.50 1.29
C ILE A 28 -22.18 2.41 0.27
N GLN A 29 -22.23 1.49 -0.70
CA GLN A 29 -21.26 1.39 -1.80
C GLN A 29 -21.12 2.70 -2.58
N LYS A 30 -22.24 3.36 -2.86
CA LYS A 30 -22.26 4.67 -3.55
C LYS A 30 -21.59 5.77 -2.71
N CYS A 31 -21.74 5.73 -1.39
CA CYS A 31 -21.18 6.74 -0.48
C CYS A 31 -19.67 6.55 -0.25
N ILE A 32 -19.21 5.32 -0.06
CA ILE A 32 -17.83 5.02 0.32
C ILE A 32 -16.96 4.46 -0.82
N GLY A 33 -17.59 4.15 -1.96
CA GLY A 33 -16.96 3.54 -3.13
C GLY A 33 -16.94 2.02 -3.09
N GLU A 34 -17.16 1.39 -4.23
CA GLU A 34 -17.22 -0.08 -4.37
C GLU A 34 -15.94 -0.77 -3.90
N ASN A 35 -14.78 -0.17 -4.21
CA ASN A 35 -13.46 -0.73 -3.89
C ASN A 35 -13.14 -0.77 -2.39
N VAL A 36 -13.87 -0.01 -1.57
CA VAL A 36 -13.64 0.06 -0.11
C VAL A 36 -14.80 -0.54 0.70
N TYR A 37 -15.88 -0.95 0.04
CA TYR A 37 -17.06 -1.49 0.71
C TYR A 37 -16.75 -2.70 1.60
N TRP A 38 -15.83 -3.57 1.20
CA TRP A 38 -15.41 -4.72 1.99
C TRP A 38 -14.86 -4.35 3.38
N ARG A 39 -14.36 -3.11 3.56
CA ARG A 39 -13.88 -2.63 4.86
C ARG A 39 -14.99 -2.45 5.88
N VAL A 40 -16.23 -2.37 5.42
CA VAL A 40 -17.41 -2.35 6.31
C VAL A 40 -17.49 -3.64 7.14
N LEU A 41 -16.97 -4.75 6.62
CA LEU A 41 -16.88 -6.01 7.37
C LEU A 41 -15.99 -5.90 8.62
N TRP A 42 -15.07 -4.95 8.67
CA TRP A 42 -14.26 -4.70 9.86
C TRP A 42 -15.04 -4.07 11.02
N LEU A 43 -16.17 -3.43 10.72
CA LEU A 43 -17.07 -2.90 11.75
C LEU A 43 -17.83 -4.03 12.45
N VAL A 44 -17.93 -5.20 11.82
CA VAL A 44 -18.50 -6.39 12.47
C VAL A 44 -17.44 -6.96 13.42
N PRO A 45 -17.70 -7.01 14.73
CA PRO A 45 -16.74 -7.53 15.70
C PRO A 45 -16.66 -9.08 15.63
N SER A 46 -16.32 -9.60 14.45
CA SER A 46 -16.34 -11.03 14.12
C SER A 46 -15.49 -11.85 15.10
N THR A 47 -14.30 -11.37 15.43
CA THR A 47 -13.40 -12.03 16.39
C THR A 47 -14.02 -12.12 17.80
N SER A 48 -14.66 -11.04 18.26
CA SER A 48 -15.34 -11.01 19.56
C SER A 48 -16.58 -11.92 19.57
N VAL A 49 -17.32 -11.97 18.47
CA VAL A 49 -18.50 -12.85 18.33
C VAL A 49 -18.07 -14.32 18.32
N ILE A 50 -17.03 -14.66 17.56
CA ILE A 50 -16.48 -16.02 17.53
C ILE A 50 -15.97 -16.42 18.90
N ALA A 51 -15.22 -15.55 19.59
CA ALA A 51 -14.72 -15.80 20.93
C ALA A 51 -15.85 -16.04 21.94
N LEU A 52 -16.91 -15.22 21.90
CA LEU A 52 -18.10 -15.41 22.75
C LEU A 52 -18.81 -16.73 22.43
N ALA A 53 -19.04 -17.02 21.16
CA ALA A 53 -19.71 -18.26 20.74
C ALA A 53 -18.93 -19.51 21.20
N LEU A 54 -17.61 -19.52 21.03
CA LEU A 54 -16.73 -20.58 21.50
C LEU A 54 -16.76 -20.72 23.03
N THR A 55 -16.72 -19.58 23.73
CA THR A 55 -16.75 -19.56 25.20
C THR A 55 -18.07 -20.12 25.74
N GLU A 56 -19.21 -19.70 25.18
CA GLU A 56 -20.51 -20.23 25.56
C GLU A 56 -20.67 -21.70 25.18
N PHE A 57 -20.16 -22.12 24.02
CA PHE A 57 -20.17 -23.53 23.63
C PHE A 57 -19.38 -24.41 24.62
N ILE A 58 -18.20 -23.96 25.05
CA ILE A 58 -17.36 -24.67 26.02
C ILE A 58 -18.04 -24.71 27.40
N ARG A 59 -18.57 -23.57 27.84
CA ARG A 59 -19.20 -23.40 29.16
C ARG A 59 -20.40 -24.36 29.37
N GLY A 60 -21.15 -24.66 28.30
CA GLY A 60 -22.29 -25.57 28.33
C GLY A 60 -21.92 -27.04 28.48
N ARG A 61 -20.63 -27.41 28.50
CA ARG A 61 -20.17 -28.81 28.52
C ARG A 61 -19.77 -29.27 29.93
N LYS A 62 -19.64 -30.61 30.09
CA LYS A 62 -19.15 -31.22 31.34
C LYS A 62 -17.75 -30.68 31.68
N SER A 63 -17.46 -30.46 32.95
CA SER A 63 -16.25 -29.81 33.42
C SER A 63 -14.94 -30.40 32.87
N PHE A 64 -14.86 -31.72 32.68
CA PHE A 64 -13.67 -32.36 32.15
C PHE A 64 -13.49 -32.14 30.61
N LEU A 65 -14.60 -31.88 29.87
CA LEU A 65 -14.55 -31.61 28.43
C LEU A 65 -14.12 -30.17 28.14
N GLN A 66 -14.28 -29.26 29.06
CA GLN A 66 -13.97 -27.84 28.86
C GLN A 66 -12.50 -27.61 28.51
N PRO A 67 -11.50 -28.12 29.27
CA PRO A 67 -10.09 -27.94 28.91
C PRO A 67 -9.71 -28.66 27.61
N VAL A 68 -10.31 -29.83 27.33
CA VAL A 68 -10.06 -30.57 26.08
C VAL A 68 -10.50 -29.76 24.85
N LEU A 69 -11.70 -29.19 24.90
CA LEU A 69 -12.22 -28.34 23.82
C LEU A 69 -11.40 -27.07 23.66
N LEU A 70 -10.94 -26.48 24.76
CA LEU A 70 -10.10 -25.28 24.72
C LEU A 70 -8.77 -25.56 24.02
N VAL A 71 -8.10 -26.66 24.38
CA VAL A 71 -6.85 -27.10 23.73
C VAL A 71 -7.07 -27.41 22.25
N LEU A 72 -8.19 -28.07 21.92
CA LEU A 72 -8.53 -28.43 20.55
C LEU A 72 -8.76 -27.17 19.69
N PHE A 73 -9.51 -26.19 20.18
CA PHE A 73 -9.71 -24.92 19.46
C PHE A 73 -8.42 -24.10 19.36
N ALA A 74 -7.61 -24.04 20.42
CA ALA A 74 -6.31 -23.40 20.38
C ALA A 74 -5.39 -24.07 19.33
N GLY A 75 -5.39 -25.40 19.28
CA GLY A 75 -4.65 -26.18 18.27
C GLY A 75 -5.12 -25.90 16.84
N MET A 76 -6.44 -25.81 16.61
CA MET A 76 -6.99 -25.45 15.29
C MET A 76 -6.60 -24.04 14.87
N ILE A 77 -6.65 -23.07 15.78
CA ILE A 77 -6.23 -21.69 15.51
C ILE A 77 -4.73 -21.64 15.20
N ALA A 78 -3.91 -22.31 16.00
CA ALA A 78 -2.47 -22.38 15.78
C ALA A 78 -2.11 -23.04 14.45
N TRP A 79 -2.80 -24.14 14.11
CA TRP A 79 -2.57 -24.83 12.84
C TRP A 79 -3.03 -24.01 11.64
N GLY A 80 -4.25 -23.43 11.68
CA GLY A 80 -4.75 -22.55 10.63
C GLY A 80 -3.96 -21.24 10.48
N GLY A 81 -3.36 -20.76 11.59
CA GLY A 81 -2.50 -19.58 11.60
C GLY A 81 -1.07 -19.85 11.12
N LYS A 82 -0.64 -21.10 10.99
CA LYS A 82 0.75 -21.44 10.64
C LYS A 82 1.21 -20.79 9.34
N GLU A 83 0.35 -20.74 8.33
CA GLU A 83 0.71 -20.16 7.03
C GLU A 83 0.90 -18.63 7.08
N PHE A 84 0.25 -17.95 8.04
CA PHE A 84 0.43 -16.50 8.22
C PHE A 84 1.77 -16.14 8.87
N TYR A 85 2.44 -17.09 9.53
CA TYR A 85 3.72 -16.90 10.21
C TYR A 85 4.91 -17.50 9.43
N THR A 86 4.75 -17.78 8.14
CA THR A 86 5.84 -18.24 7.28
C THR A 86 6.71 -17.08 6.84
N GLU A 87 8.01 -17.31 6.62
CA GLU A 87 8.98 -16.30 6.19
C GLU A 87 8.58 -15.56 4.89
N SER A 88 7.72 -16.16 4.06
CA SER A 88 7.21 -15.50 2.85
C SER A 88 6.32 -14.29 3.12
N TYR A 89 5.73 -14.19 4.31
CA TYR A 89 4.87 -13.07 4.69
C TYR A 89 5.55 -12.06 5.63
N TYR A 90 6.66 -12.45 6.23
CA TYR A 90 7.39 -11.62 7.18
C TYR A 90 8.85 -11.49 6.77
N HIS A 91 9.23 -10.28 6.40
CA HIS A 91 10.63 -9.93 6.19
C HIS A 91 11.12 -9.09 7.36
N LYS A 92 12.31 -9.43 7.85
CA LYS A 92 12.98 -8.58 8.84
C LYS A 92 13.38 -7.29 8.14
N VAL A 93 12.85 -6.17 8.61
CA VAL A 93 13.22 -4.82 8.15
C VAL A 93 14.07 -4.14 9.21
N ASN A 94 15.02 -3.32 8.78
CA ASN A 94 16.03 -2.70 9.64
C ASN A 94 15.71 -1.24 9.99
N ASN A 95 14.58 -0.72 9.48
CA ASN A 95 14.18 0.66 9.70
C ASN A 95 12.90 0.76 10.56
N TYR A 96 12.74 1.90 11.25
CA TYR A 96 11.63 2.15 12.16
C TYR A 96 10.25 2.11 11.46
N GLN A 97 10.17 2.56 10.22
CA GLN A 97 8.94 2.60 9.44
C GLN A 97 8.52 1.22 8.89
N GLN A 98 9.35 0.19 9.08
CA GLN A 98 9.09 -1.16 8.61
C GLN A 98 8.85 -1.24 7.09
N VAL A 99 9.57 -0.44 6.31
CA VAL A 99 9.58 -0.49 4.86
C VAL A 99 10.78 -1.29 4.34
N PRO A 100 10.72 -1.84 3.11
CA PRO A 100 11.86 -2.52 2.51
C PRO A 100 13.11 -1.61 2.46
N ASP A 101 14.28 -2.15 2.81
CA ASP A 101 15.53 -1.38 2.85
C ASP A 101 15.89 -0.75 1.49
N VAL A 102 15.48 -1.40 0.39
CA VAL A 102 15.63 -0.86 -0.98
C VAL A 102 14.88 0.47 -1.12
N VAL A 103 13.68 0.59 -0.58
CA VAL A 103 12.89 1.83 -0.66
C VAL A 103 13.52 2.94 0.18
N ALA A 104 14.02 2.59 1.37
CA ALA A 104 14.75 3.53 2.22
C ALA A 104 16.00 4.05 1.48
N GLY A 105 16.80 3.16 0.90
CA GLY A 105 18.00 3.52 0.13
C GLY A 105 17.69 4.40 -1.09
N ILE A 106 16.61 4.13 -1.83
CA ILE A 106 16.15 4.98 -2.94
C ILE A 106 15.81 6.39 -2.46
N CYS A 107 15.03 6.50 -1.38
CA CYS A 107 14.68 7.80 -0.81
C CYS A 107 15.90 8.58 -0.33
N GLU A 108 16.82 7.92 0.37
CA GLU A 108 18.04 8.55 0.88
C GLU A 108 18.96 9.02 -0.25
N LEU A 109 19.14 8.22 -1.30
CA LEU A 109 19.93 8.58 -2.47
C LEU A 109 19.34 9.82 -3.16
N ALA A 110 18.03 9.83 -3.40
CA ALA A 110 17.36 10.96 -4.03
C ALA A 110 17.41 12.23 -3.16
N LYS A 111 17.26 12.10 -1.83
CA LYS A 111 17.34 13.24 -0.89
C LYS A 111 18.74 13.81 -0.79
N GLN A 112 19.75 12.95 -0.79
CA GLN A 112 21.15 13.37 -0.76
C GLN A 112 21.50 14.19 -2.01
N ASP A 113 21.06 13.75 -3.20
CA ASP A 113 21.28 14.47 -4.45
C ASP A 113 20.43 15.76 -4.54
N ALA A 114 19.23 15.77 -3.98
CA ALA A 114 18.32 16.92 -3.98
C ALA A 114 18.81 18.08 -3.10
N ASP A 115 19.71 17.85 -2.16
CA ASP A 115 20.30 18.85 -1.27
C ASP A 115 19.24 19.76 -0.60
N GLY A 116 18.22 19.14 -0.01
CA GLY A 116 17.14 19.83 0.70
C GLY A 116 16.05 20.45 -0.18
N LYS A 117 16.17 20.39 -1.49
CA LYS A 117 15.13 20.87 -2.41
C LYS A 117 13.95 19.88 -2.45
N LYS A 118 12.75 20.40 -2.65
CA LYS A 118 11.58 19.58 -2.92
C LYS A 118 11.68 18.98 -4.32
N PHE A 119 11.34 17.72 -4.47
CA PHE A 119 11.44 17.00 -5.75
C PHE A 119 10.26 16.07 -5.98
N LEU A 120 10.01 15.78 -7.25
CA LEU A 120 9.02 14.83 -7.73
C LEU A 120 9.75 13.55 -8.16
N LEU A 121 9.42 12.42 -7.52
CA LEU A 121 10.00 11.12 -7.82
C LEU A 121 8.92 10.21 -8.40
N VAL A 122 9.25 9.47 -9.46
CA VAL A 122 8.38 8.43 -10.01
C VAL A 122 9.04 7.07 -9.88
N ALA A 123 8.26 6.10 -9.45
CA ALA A 123 8.63 4.69 -9.34
C ALA A 123 7.40 3.83 -9.64
N ASP A 124 7.58 2.52 -9.75
CA ASP A 124 6.49 1.57 -9.84
C ASP A 124 5.57 1.62 -8.61
N GLU A 125 4.43 0.95 -8.68
CA GLU A 125 3.44 0.99 -7.59
C GLU A 125 3.97 0.39 -6.29
N TYR A 126 4.83 -0.64 -6.38
CA TYR A 126 5.42 -1.26 -5.19
C TYR A 126 6.28 -0.24 -4.43
N VAL A 127 7.28 0.33 -5.08
CA VAL A 127 8.20 1.31 -4.48
C VAL A 127 7.44 2.58 -4.05
N SER A 128 6.58 3.12 -4.91
CA SER A 128 5.79 4.34 -4.62
C SER A 128 4.87 4.20 -3.40
N SER A 129 4.32 3.00 -3.17
CA SER A 129 3.46 2.74 -2.00
C SER A 129 4.22 2.82 -0.70
N TYR A 130 5.45 2.34 -0.67
CA TYR A 130 6.31 2.37 0.52
C TYR A 130 7.01 3.71 0.73
N ILE A 131 7.35 4.45 -0.34
CA ILE A 131 7.93 5.81 -0.23
C ILE A 131 7.04 6.70 0.64
N ARG A 132 5.72 6.64 0.46
CA ARG A 132 4.76 7.44 1.25
C ARG A 132 4.73 7.09 2.73
N VAL A 133 5.05 5.84 3.06
CA VAL A 133 5.13 5.38 4.45
C VAL A 133 6.48 5.80 5.05
N TYR A 134 7.55 5.70 4.25
CA TYR A 134 8.90 6.03 4.68
C TYR A 134 9.09 7.53 4.88
N ASP A 135 8.78 8.30 3.85
CA ASP A 135 8.93 9.75 3.88
C ASP A 135 7.82 10.47 3.11
N PRO A 136 6.85 11.06 3.80
CA PRO A 136 5.75 11.81 3.18
C PRO A 136 6.17 13.13 2.53
N SER A 137 7.42 13.60 2.73
CA SER A 137 7.95 14.81 2.09
C SER A 137 8.34 14.60 0.63
N VAL A 138 8.49 13.35 0.18
CA VAL A 138 8.77 12.99 -1.21
C VAL A 138 7.48 13.08 -2.03
N TYR A 139 7.47 13.95 -3.03
CA TYR A 139 6.32 14.11 -3.92
C TYR A 139 6.30 13.00 -4.98
N LEU A 140 5.11 12.46 -5.22
CA LEU A 140 4.86 11.43 -6.24
C LEU A 140 3.83 11.94 -7.25
N PRO A 141 3.97 11.64 -8.56
CA PRO A 141 3.10 12.17 -9.61
C PRO A 141 1.67 11.61 -9.57
N PHE A 142 1.47 10.46 -8.92
CA PHE A 142 0.18 9.79 -8.81
C PHE A 142 0.03 9.08 -7.46
N GLY A 143 -1.23 8.82 -7.09
CA GLY A 143 -1.59 8.07 -5.91
C GLY A 143 -1.58 6.56 -6.13
N ARG A 144 -1.95 5.82 -5.10
CA ARG A 144 -2.09 4.37 -5.15
C ARG A 144 -3.06 3.98 -6.28
N ARG A 145 -2.68 3.00 -7.10
CA ARG A 145 -3.43 2.54 -8.28
C ARG A 145 -3.73 3.67 -9.28
N GLY A 146 -2.81 4.61 -9.44
CA GLY A 146 -2.99 5.74 -10.34
C GLY A 146 -4.05 6.75 -9.88
N SER A 147 -4.49 6.71 -8.61
CA SER A 147 -5.42 7.68 -8.04
C SER A 147 -4.76 9.05 -7.78
N GLY A 148 -5.52 10.01 -7.26
CA GLY A 148 -4.97 11.32 -6.88
C GLY A 148 -4.79 12.29 -8.05
N GLY A 149 -5.70 12.24 -9.04
CA GLY A 149 -5.73 13.19 -10.15
C GLY A 149 -4.73 12.86 -11.27
N ALA A 150 -4.33 11.59 -11.40
CA ALA A 150 -3.55 11.13 -12.53
C ALA A 150 -4.37 11.23 -13.81
N VAL A 151 -4.21 12.33 -14.55
CA VAL A 151 -4.82 12.59 -15.87
C VAL A 151 -3.72 12.91 -16.89
N GLY A 152 -4.01 12.71 -18.17
CA GLY A 152 -3.05 13.02 -19.23
C GLY A 152 -1.74 12.26 -19.09
N ALA A 153 -0.62 12.98 -19.14
CA ALA A 153 0.73 12.39 -19.08
C ALA A 153 1.01 11.62 -17.79
N ARG A 154 0.48 12.07 -16.64
CA ARG A 154 0.62 11.35 -15.36
C ARG A 154 -0.04 9.98 -15.38
N ARG A 155 -1.19 9.87 -16.04
CA ARG A 155 -1.90 8.60 -16.19
C ARG A 155 -1.16 7.66 -17.13
N GLN A 156 -0.63 8.17 -18.23
CA GLN A 156 0.18 7.37 -19.15
C GLN A 156 1.46 6.88 -18.47
N LEU A 157 2.14 7.75 -17.74
CA LEU A 157 3.32 7.39 -16.96
C LEU A 157 3.04 6.27 -15.97
N TYR A 158 1.89 6.32 -15.28
CA TYR A 158 1.48 5.25 -14.36
C TYR A 158 1.33 3.90 -15.08
N PHE A 159 0.70 3.86 -16.25
CA PHE A 159 0.53 2.62 -16.99
C PHE A 159 1.84 2.09 -17.54
N GLU A 160 2.69 2.94 -18.07
CA GLU A 160 3.99 2.54 -18.64
C GLU A 160 4.93 1.99 -17.56
N ILE A 161 5.04 2.66 -16.41
CA ILE A 161 5.96 2.24 -15.35
C ILE A 161 5.49 0.98 -14.59
N ASN A 162 4.20 0.64 -14.69
CA ASN A 162 3.62 -0.57 -14.10
C ASN A 162 3.27 -1.64 -15.15
N ALA A 163 3.70 -1.46 -16.40
CA ALA A 163 3.47 -2.43 -17.47
C ALA A 163 4.30 -3.70 -17.24
N PRO A 164 3.82 -4.89 -17.66
CA PRO A 164 4.60 -6.13 -17.57
C PRO A 164 5.89 -6.09 -18.41
N ALA A 165 5.89 -5.35 -19.53
CA ALA A 165 7.03 -5.09 -20.36
C ALA A 165 7.29 -3.57 -20.38
N PHE A 166 8.46 -3.18 -19.90
CA PHE A 166 8.83 -1.77 -19.78
C PHE A 166 9.25 -1.20 -21.14
N ASN A 167 8.67 -0.05 -21.49
CA ASN A 167 9.16 0.80 -22.57
C ASN A 167 9.86 2.01 -21.96
N TYR A 168 11.17 1.93 -21.82
CA TYR A 168 11.95 2.94 -21.11
C TYR A 168 11.92 4.31 -21.81
N ALA A 169 11.88 4.34 -23.15
CA ALA A 169 11.74 5.59 -23.89
C ALA A 169 10.40 6.29 -23.61
N ASN A 170 9.30 5.54 -23.55
CA ASN A 170 7.99 6.09 -23.19
C ASN A 170 7.96 6.55 -21.73
N ILE A 171 8.49 5.73 -20.81
CA ILE A 171 8.58 6.08 -19.38
C ILE A 171 9.35 7.39 -19.22
N ALA A 172 10.54 7.51 -19.82
CA ALA A 172 11.37 8.70 -19.75
C ALA A 172 10.66 9.93 -20.35
N LYS A 173 10.03 9.79 -21.52
CA LYS A 173 9.27 10.85 -22.18
C LYS A 173 8.11 11.37 -21.32
N TYR A 174 7.30 10.48 -20.75
CA TYR A 174 6.19 10.91 -19.91
C TYR A 174 6.67 11.46 -18.56
N ALA A 175 7.74 10.91 -17.99
CA ALA A 175 8.35 11.43 -16.78
C ALA A 175 8.92 12.84 -16.99
N GLU A 176 9.55 13.11 -18.13
CA GLU A 176 9.99 14.47 -18.53
C GLU A 176 8.81 15.43 -18.70
N TRP A 177 7.72 15.02 -19.35
CA TRP A 177 6.53 15.84 -19.51
C TRP A 177 5.86 16.19 -18.17
N VAL A 178 5.92 15.29 -17.20
CA VAL A 178 5.43 15.51 -15.84
C VAL A 178 6.43 16.30 -15.00
N LYS A 179 7.64 16.54 -15.51
CA LYS A 179 8.78 17.17 -14.82
C LYS A 179 9.20 16.41 -13.55
N CYS A 180 9.27 15.09 -13.66
CA CYS A 180 9.79 14.26 -12.60
C CYS A 180 11.31 14.47 -12.49
N ASN A 181 11.76 14.89 -11.29
CA ASN A 181 13.19 15.07 -11.03
C ASN A 181 13.92 13.72 -11.01
N TYR A 182 13.28 12.71 -10.42
CA TYR A 182 13.86 11.38 -10.29
C TYR A 182 12.95 10.31 -10.90
N LEU A 183 13.60 9.39 -11.59
CA LEU A 183 12.99 8.21 -12.18
C LEU A 183 13.64 6.97 -11.59
N VAL A 184 12.83 6.10 -11.00
CA VAL A 184 13.25 4.83 -10.42
C VAL A 184 12.67 3.70 -11.25
N VAL A 185 13.54 2.92 -11.86
CA VAL A 185 13.17 1.79 -12.73
C VAL A 185 13.98 0.55 -12.35
N LYS A 186 13.48 -0.63 -12.71
CA LYS A 186 14.30 -1.84 -12.59
C LYS A 186 15.55 -1.68 -13.45
N ILE A 187 16.65 -2.33 -13.03
CA ILE A 187 17.95 -2.18 -13.70
C ILE A 187 17.79 -2.42 -15.19
N PRO A 188 18.01 -1.38 -16.03
CA PRO A 188 17.89 -1.48 -17.49
C PRO A 188 19.12 -2.18 -18.11
N ASN A 189 18.94 -2.73 -19.30
CA ASN A 189 20.06 -3.17 -20.13
C ASN A 189 20.75 -1.97 -20.79
N GLU A 190 21.87 -2.17 -21.49
CA GLU A 190 22.65 -1.09 -22.09
C GLU A 190 21.84 -0.26 -23.11
N GLN A 191 21.04 -0.91 -23.97
CA GLN A 191 20.18 -0.21 -24.94
C GLN A 191 19.15 0.68 -24.22
N GLN A 192 18.55 0.17 -23.15
CA GLN A 192 17.57 0.90 -22.35
C GLN A 192 18.19 2.07 -21.58
N LYS A 193 19.47 1.95 -21.18
CA LYS A 193 20.21 3.07 -20.60
C LYS A 193 20.41 4.18 -21.62
N GLU A 194 20.80 3.84 -22.86
CA GLU A 194 20.92 4.82 -23.93
C GLU A 194 19.60 5.56 -24.21
N GLU A 195 18.46 4.84 -24.15
CA GLU A 195 17.12 5.45 -24.29
C GLU A 195 16.82 6.45 -23.16
N LEU A 196 17.20 6.14 -21.92
CA LEU A 196 17.05 7.03 -20.77
C LEU A 196 17.95 8.25 -20.87
N GLU A 197 19.21 8.07 -21.27
CA GLU A 197 20.18 9.15 -21.46
C GLU A 197 19.78 10.09 -22.60
N ALA A 198 19.21 9.55 -23.69
CA ALA A 198 18.66 10.36 -24.78
C ALA A 198 17.53 11.28 -24.32
N CYS A 199 16.80 10.90 -23.27
CA CYS A 199 15.79 11.71 -22.60
C CYS A 199 16.36 12.55 -21.44
N ARG A 200 17.68 12.74 -21.36
CA ARG A 200 18.39 13.55 -20.36
C ARG A 200 18.33 12.98 -18.92
N TYR A 201 18.00 11.69 -18.76
CA TYR A 201 18.11 11.01 -17.48
C TYR A 201 19.54 10.49 -17.27
N GLN A 202 20.14 10.83 -16.14
CA GLN A 202 21.48 10.40 -15.74
C GLN A 202 21.37 9.46 -14.54
N GLU A 203 22.06 8.33 -14.61
CA GLU A 203 22.08 7.38 -13.51
C GLU A 203 22.82 7.97 -12.30
N LEU A 204 22.16 8.00 -11.15
CA LEU A 204 22.76 8.38 -9.87
C LEU A 204 23.35 7.19 -9.13
N GLY A 205 22.73 6.03 -9.26
CA GLY A 205 23.18 4.81 -8.62
C GLY A 205 22.13 3.72 -8.65
N VAL A 206 22.55 2.56 -8.16
CA VAL A 206 21.73 1.34 -8.09
C VAL A 206 21.47 0.98 -6.64
N VAL A 207 20.20 0.69 -6.34
CA VAL A 207 19.76 0.26 -5.00
C VAL A 207 18.95 -1.03 -5.15
N GLY A 208 19.51 -2.15 -4.74
CA GLY A 208 18.90 -3.47 -4.92
C GLY A 208 18.69 -3.80 -6.39
N GLU A 209 17.46 -4.03 -6.80
CA GLU A 209 17.06 -4.32 -8.19
C GLU A 209 16.64 -3.07 -8.99
N TYR A 210 16.83 -1.87 -8.44
CA TYR A 210 16.43 -0.61 -9.06
C TYR A 210 17.61 0.29 -9.34
N SER A 211 17.56 0.96 -10.49
CA SER A 211 18.42 2.10 -10.84
C SER A 211 17.65 3.39 -10.63
N VAL A 212 18.32 4.37 -10.04
CA VAL A 212 17.79 5.72 -9.77
C VAL A 212 18.43 6.68 -10.76
N TYR A 213 17.61 7.37 -11.51
CA TYR A 213 18.00 8.36 -12.50
C TYR A 213 17.55 9.75 -12.10
N ARG A 214 18.35 10.76 -12.43
CA ARG A 214 18.01 12.19 -12.29
C ARG A 214 17.81 12.83 -13.66
N LEU A 215 16.79 13.69 -13.77
CA LEU A 215 16.55 14.50 -14.95
C LEU A 215 17.52 15.68 -15.00
N GLY A 216 18.34 15.75 -16.03
CA GLY A 216 19.30 16.84 -16.25
C GLY A 216 20.46 16.87 -15.24
N ASN A 217 21.18 17.99 -15.21
CA ASN A 217 22.39 18.14 -14.41
C ASN A 217 22.15 18.71 -13.01
N SER A 218 20.94 19.21 -12.72
CA SER A 218 20.60 19.78 -11.42
C SER A 218 19.13 19.56 -11.11
N VAL A 219 18.80 19.46 -9.83
CA VAL A 219 17.43 19.33 -9.38
C VAL A 219 16.73 20.67 -9.44
N GLU A 220 15.67 20.77 -10.25
CA GLU A 220 14.74 21.89 -10.21
C GLU A 220 13.78 21.70 -9.04
N GLU A 221 13.57 22.76 -8.25
CA GLU A 221 12.66 22.65 -7.10
C GLU A 221 11.23 22.41 -7.57
N TYR A 222 10.62 21.33 -7.09
CA TYR A 222 9.25 21.00 -7.40
C TYR A 222 8.27 21.93 -6.67
N ARG A 223 7.43 22.62 -7.44
CA ARG A 223 6.32 23.42 -6.92
C ARG A 223 5.01 22.69 -7.11
N SER A 224 4.35 22.33 -6.01
CA SER A 224 3.06 21.65 -6.09
C SER A 224 2.00 22.60 -6.67
N PRO A 225 1.27 22.19 -7.72
CA PRO A 225 0.20 23.04 -8.28
C PRO A 225 -0.98 23.25 -7.32
N LEU A 226 -1.05 22.47 -6.22
CA LEU A 226 -2.10 22.58 -5.21
C LEU A 226 -1.79 23.62 -4.11
N LEU A 227 -0.54 24.03 -4.00
CA LEU A 227 -0.11 25.11 -3.13
C LEU A 227 -0.04 26.38 -4.00
N GLY A 228 -1.22 26.84 -4.46
CA GLY A 228 -1.31 28.12 -5.15
C GLY A 228 -0.62 29.20 -4.30
N GLU A 229 0.31 29.90 -4.91
CA GLU A 229 0.91 31.08 -4.34
C GLU A 229 -0.22 32.08 -4.05
N SER A 230 -0.49 32.31 -2.77
CA SER A 230 -1.19 33.50 -2.28
C SER A 230 -0.19 34.62 -2.13
#